data_851877ae013d5946f1cbdde1359d1d7c
#
_entry.id   851877ae013d5946f1cbdde1359d1d7c
#
_cell.length_a   1.000
_cell.length_b   1.000
_cell.length_c   1.000
_cell.angle_alpha   90.00
_cell.angle_beta   90.00
_cell.angle_gamma   90.00
#
_symmetry.space_group_name_H-M   'P 1'
#
loop_
_entity.id
_entity.type
_entity.pdbx_description
1 polymer ?
#
loop_
_entity_poly.entity_id
_entity_poly.type
_entity_poly.pdbx_seq_one_letter_code
_entity_poly.pdbx_strand_id
1 'polypeptide(L)'
;GDKDIVDYNNILFLKDDFSDFNDLMDKIFTFEINKFELFSISENSSTFKNLTHKNLLDNYNVIFQKEDVSPYLILPNTWDEYLSFLPKKKRHELRRKIRRLEQNVDFISGDYDSMEHKDEIINEFFRLHKISSTEKNMFMNKNMEKFFKDLILEMLEKKMLLYSYLKIEDKTVACSISFIYDNIRFLYNSGFDPSYISFSSGLLNHAFAIKRSIENKIKIFDFMRGDERYKYDLGATDKLLYTFQIEKK
;
A
#
# COMPACT_ATOMS: atom_id res chain seq x y z
N GLY A 1 -7.92 8.12 -11.86
CA GLY A 1 -7.73 8.50 -10.46
C GLY A 1 -6.65 9.54 -10.30
N ASP A 2 -6.61 10.16 -9.15
CA ASP A 2 -5.55 11.10 -8.78
C ASP A 2 -4.27 10.31 -8.44
N LYS A 3 -3.15 10.69 -9.05
CA LYS A 3 -1.85 9.98 -8.85
C LYS A 3 -1.35 10.04 -7.41
N ASP A 4 -1.76 11.04 -6.64
CA ASP A 4 -1.35 11.21 -5.24
C ASP A 4 -2.18 10.34 -4.27
N ILE A 5 -3.27 9.74 -4.75
CA ILE A 5 -4.23 8.97 -3.92
C ILE A 5 -4.32 7.51 -4.39
N VAL A 6 -4.16 7.25 -5.70
CA VAL A 6 -4.40 5.93 -6.29
C VAL A 6 -3.08 5.29 -6.70
N ASP A 7 -2.71 4.21 -6.02
CA ASP A 7 -1.47 3.47 -6.28
C ASP A 7 -1.61 2.40 -7.36
N TYR A 8 -2.83 1.92 -7.63
CA TYR A 8 -3.13 0.93 -8.65
C TYR A 8 -4.32 1.35 -9.49
N ASN A 9 -4.17 1.31 -10.79
CA ASN A 9 -5.27 1.39 -11.72
C ASN A 9 -5.45 0.06 -12.47
N ASN A 10 -6.68 -0.26 -12.78
CA ASN A 10 -7.03 -1.42 -13.58
C ASN A 10 -8.34 -1.18 -14.32
N ILE A 11 -8.50 -1.79 -15.48
CA ILE A 11 -9.77 -1.87 -16.18
C ILE A 11 -10.43 -3.18 -15.73
N LEU A 12 -11.62 -3.09 -15.16
CA LEU A 12 -12.34 -4.23 -14.63
C LEU A 12 -13.33 -4.76 -15.68
N PHE A 13 -13.24 -6.03 -15.98
CA PHE A 13 -14.16 -6.76 -16.84
C PHE A 13 -14.88 -7.85 -16.03
N LEU A 14 -16.09 -8.19 -16.43
CA LEU A 14 -16.83 -9.33 -15.86
C LEU A 14 -16.19 -10.67 -16.22
N LYS A 15 -15.52 -10.72 -17.36
CA LYS A 15 -14.71 -11.85 -17.82
C LYS A 15 -13.40 -11.32 -18.39
N ASP A 16 -12.32 -12.03 -18.14
CA ASP A 16 -10.99 -11.71 -18.74
C ASP A 16 -10.96 -12.17 -20.21
N ASP A 17 -11.76 -11.51 -21.05
CA ASP A 17 -11.79 -11.75 -22.49
C ASP A 17 -11.13 -10.58 -23.23
N PHE A 18 -10.15 -10.90 -24.08
CA PHE A 18 -9.47 -9.89 -24.87
C PHE A 18 -10.38 -9.20 -25.89
N SER A 19 -11.43 -9.87 -26.38
CA SER A 19 -12.40 -9.28 -27.30
C SER A 19 -13.09 -8.07 -26.66
N ASP A 20 -13.55 -8.21 -25.41
CA ASP A 20 -14.18 -7.12 -24.64
C ASP A 20 -13.24 -5.93 -24.45
N PHE A 21 -11.93 -6.20 -24.30
CA PHE A 21 -10.93 -5.14 -24.17
C PHE A 21 -10.72 -4.37 -25.47
N ASN A 22 -10.68 -5.06 -26.60
CA ASN A 22 -10.55 -4.42 -27.92
C ASN A 22 -11.78 -3.58 -28.24
N ASP A 23 -12.98 -4.10 -28.00
CA ASP A 23 -14.24 -3.36 -28.17
C ASP A 23 -14.31 -2.11 -27.29
N LEU A 24 -13.78 -2.19 -26.05
CA LEU A 24 -13.66 -1.03 -25.18
C LEU A 24 -12.72 0.03 -25.78
N MET A 25 -11.56 -0.36 -26.30
CA MET A 25 -10.62 0.57 -26.94
C MET A 25 -11.26 1.25 -28.15
N ASP A 26 -11.90 0.49 -29.01
CA ASP A 26 -12.63 1.04 -30.18
C ASP A 26 -13.68 2.06 -29.73
N LYS A 27 -14.46 1.73 -28.68
CA LYS A 27 -15.47 2.63 -28.12
C LYS A 27 -14.88 3.90 -27.50
N ILE A 28 -13.77 3.80 -26.78
CA ILE A 28 -13.07 4.98 -26.21
C ILE A 28 -12.69 5.95 -27.34
N PHE A 29 -12.16 5.47 -28.44
CA PHE A 29 -11.75 6.30 -29.57
C PHE A 29 -12.93 6.82 -30.42
N THR A 30 -14.18 6.43 -30.15
CA THR A 30 -15.35 7.11 -30.74
C THR A 30 -15.63 8.49 -30.13
N PHE A 31 -15.06 8.82 -28.95
CA PHE A 31 -15.21 10.12 -28.30
C PHE A 31 -14.30 11.22 -28.89
N GLU A 32 -13.76 11.03 -30.11
CA GLU A 32 -12.91 12.01 -30.80
C GLU A 32 -11.63 12.38 -30.03
N ILE A 33 -11.16 11.48 -29.19
CA ILE A 33 -9.88 11.63 -28.48
C ILE A 33 -8.77 11.04 -29.35
N ASN A 34 -7.62 11.73 -29.39
CA ASN A 34 -6.45 11.27 -30.15
C ASN A 34 -5.55 10.37 -29.32
N LYS A 35 -5.62 10.50 -28.00
CA LYS A 35 -4.72 9.86 -27.05
C LYS A 35 -5.45 9.47 -25.78
N PHE A 36 -5.16 8.29 -25.28
CA PHE A 36 -5.64 7.77 -24.00
C PHE A 36 -4.46 7.35 -23.14
N GLU A 37 -4.43 7.77 -21.89
CA GLU A 37 -3.35 7.43 -20.95
C GLU A 37 -3.88 6.67 -19.74
N LEU A 38 -3.14 5.61 -19.37
CA LEU A 38 -3.33 4.85 -18.15
C LEU A 38 -2.03 4.85 -17.35
N PHE A 39 -2.09 5.11 -16.08
CA PHE A 39 -0.94 5.09 -15.18
C PHE A 39 -1.17 4.13 -14.02
N SER A 40 -0.08 3.77 -13.35
CA SER A 40 -0.04 2.83 -12.23
C SER A 40 -0.66 1.47 -12.56
N ILE A 41 -0.41 0.97 -13.78
CA ILE A 41 -0.83 -0.35 -14.22
C ILE A 41 0.20 -1.38 -13.78
N SER A 42 -0.21 -2.31 -12.92
CA SER A 42 0.64 -3.40 -12.45
C SER A 42 0.96 -4.38 -13.58
N GLU A 43 2.24 -4.82 -13.68
CA GLU A 43 2.69 -5.84 -14.61
C GLU A 43 1.93 -7.17 -14.51
N ASN A 44 1.33 -7.44 -13.35
CA ASN A 44 0.56 -8.66 -13.08
C ASN A 44 -0.94 -8.51 -13.39
N SER A 45 -1.40 -7.30 -13.78
CA SER A 45 -2.82 -7.04 -14.04
C SER A 45 -3.27 -7.60 -15.39
N SER A 46 -4.57 -7.90 -15.50
CA SER A 46 -5.20 -8.22 -16.79
C SER A 46 -5.09 -7.08 -17.79
N THR A 47 -5.21 -5.83 -17.30
CA THR A 47 -5.03 -4.63 -18.13
C THR A 47 -3.63 -4.60 -18.79
N PHE A 48 -2.56 -4.88 -18.03
CA PHE A 48 -1.21 -4.93 -18.58
C PHE A 48 -1.10 -6.01 -19.69
N LYS A 49 -1.60 -7.21 -19.41
CA LYS A 49 -1.59 -8.33 -20.38
C LYS A 49 -2.33 -7.97 -21.65
N ASN A 50 -3.51 -7.33 -21.54
CA ASN A 50 -4.32 -6.94 -22.67
C ASN A 50 -3.66 -5.82 -23.49
N LEU A 51 -3.09 -4.79 -22.82
CA LEU A 51 -2.40 -3.68 -23.49
C LEU A 51 -1.11 -4.10 -24.21
N THR A 52 -0.49 -5.19 -23.79
CA THR A 52 0.70 -5.75 -24.44
C THR A 52 0.37 -6.89 -25.40
N HIS A 53 -0.91 -7.20 -25.60
CA HIS A 53 -1.33 -8.27 -26.50
C HIS A 53 -1.11 -7.88 -27.97
N LYS A 54 -0.59 -8.81 -28.79
CA LYS A 54 -0.24 -8.57 -30.18
C LYS A 54 -1.37 -7.94 -31.00
N ASN A 55 -2.59 -8.46 -30.87
CA ASN A 55 -3.73 -7.96 -31.65
C ASN A 55 -4.05 -6.50 -31.36
N LEU A 56 -3.85 -6.03 -30.11
CA LEU A 56 -4.02 -4.62 -29.79
C LEU A 56 -2.92 -3.76 -30.43
N LEU A 57 -1.67 -4.24 -30.36
CA LEU A 57 -0.51 -3.55 -30.94
C LEU A 57 -0.60 -3.45 -32.48
N ASP A 58 -1.33 -4.34 -33.12
CA ASP A 58 -1.58 -4.28 -34.57
C ASP A 58 -2.54 -3.13 -34.94
N ASN A 59 -3.51 -2.80 -34.09
CA ASN A 59 -4.55 -1.80 -34.35
C ASN A 59 -4.23 -0.42 -33.76
N TYR A 60 -3.46 -0.36 -32.67
CA TYR A 60 -3.15 0.86 -31.94
C TYR A 60 -1.64 1.06 -31.80
N ASN A 61 -1.22 2.32 -31.72
CA ASN A 61 0.12 2.68 -31.29
C ASN A 61 0.15 2.71 -29.77
N VAL A 62 0.76 1.70 -29.14
CA VAL A 62 0.86 1.56 -27.69
C VAL A 62 2.29 1.76 -27.26
N ILE A 63 2.52 2.83 -26.49
CA ILE A 63 3.79 3.14 -25.86
C ILE A 63 3.63 2.95 -24.37
N PHE A 64 4.57 2.25 -23.74
CA PHE A 64 4.57 2.10 -22.29
C PHE A 64 5.97 2.21 -21.71
N GLN A 65 6.03 2.68 -20.48
CA GLN A 65 7.28 2.83 -19.75
C GLN A 65 7.08 2.47 -18.28
N LYS A 66 8.15 2.01 -17.64
CA LYS A 66 8.15 1.84 -16.19
C LYS A 66 7.88 3.18 -15.51
N GLU A 67 6.90 3.21 -14.63
CA GLU A 67 6.51 4.39 -13.85
C GLU A 67 7.16 4.35 -12.46
N ASP A 68 6.91 3.26 -11.73
CA ASP A 68 7.30 3.12 -10.33
C ASP A 68 7.38 1.62 -9.96
N VAL A 69 7.57 1.36 -8.67
CA VAL A 69 7.50 0.03 -8.08
C VAL A 69 6.46 -0.01 -6.96
N SER A 70 5.95 -1.19 -6.71
CA SER A 70 5.10 -1.49 -5.56
C SER A 70 5.65 -2.72 -4.85
N PRO A 71 6.49 -2.51 -3.81
CA PRO A 71 7.11 -3.61 -3.09
C PRO A 71 6.10 -4.43 -2.29
N TYR A 72 6.25 -5.75 -2.26
CA TYR A 72 5.37 -6.66 -1.55
C TYR A 72 6.12 -7.83 -0.92
N LEU A 73 5.44 -8.54 -0.01
CA LEU A 73 5.90 -9.76 0.63
C LEU A 73 4.88 -10.88 0.39
N ILE A 74 5.34 -12.05 -0.01
CA ILE A 74 4.60 -13.29 0.15
C ILE A 74 4.84 -13.75 1.59
N LEU A 75 3.78 -13.85 2.38
CA LEU A 75 3.89 -14.17 3.79
C LEU A 75 3.97 -15.70 4.01
N PRO A 76 4.91 -16.17 4.82
CA PRO A 76 4.99 -17.56 5.26
C PRO A 76 3.93 -17.88 6.33
N ASN A 77 3.95 -19.11 6.82
CA ASN A 77 2.97 -19.54 7.83
C ASN A 77 3.32 -19.09 9.26
N THR A 78 4.59 -18.79 9.54
CA THR A 78 5.05 -18.40 10.88
C THR A 78 5.98 -17.18 10.84
N TRP A 79 6.00 -16.45 11.95
CA TRP A 79 6.92 -15.32 12.13
C TRP A 79 8.40 -15.74 12.07
N ASP A 80 8.72 -16.92 12.59
CA ASP A 80 10.11 -17.41 12.56
C ASP A 80 10.56 -17.77 11.14
N GLU A 81 9.68 -18.34 10.32
CA GLU A 81 9.92 -18.53 8.89
C GLU A 81 10.15 -17.20 8.19
N TYR A 82 9.30 -16.19 8.43
CA TYR A 82 9.51 -14.84 7.87
C TYR A 82 10.89 -14.28 8.24
N LEU A 83 11.25 -14.35 9.51
CA LEU A 83 12.59 -13.90 9.93
C LEU A 83 13.71 -14.70 9.25
N SER A 84 13.50 -15.99 8.97
CA SER A 84 14.51 -16.82 8.30
C SER A 84 14.72 -16.42 6.84
N PHE A 85 13.70 -15.93 6.15
CA PHE A 85 13.78 -15.45 4.76
C PHE A 85 14.51 -14.12 4.64
N LEU A 86 14.55 -13.32 5.70
CA LEU A 86 15.31 -12.08 5.67
C LEU A 86 16.82 -12.35 5.54
N PRO A 87 17.54 -11.58 4.71
CA PRO A 87 19.00 -11.59 4.68
C PRO A 87 19.56 -11.43 6.10
N LYS A 88 20.65 -12.14 6.42
CA LYS A 88 21.24 -12.20 7.76
C LYS A 88 21.35 -10.82 8.42
N LYS A 89 21.86 -9.82 7.69
CA LYS A 89 22.04 -8.44 8.20
C LYS A 89 20.71 -7.80 8.58
N LYS A 90 19.68 -7.89 7.70
CA LYS A 90 18.34 -7.32 7.93
C LYS A 90 17.64 -8.01 9.10
N ARG A 91 17.70 -9.34 9.17
CA ARG A 91 17.16 -10.13 10.29
C ARG A 91 17.79 -9.76 11.62
N HIS A 92 19.11 -9.64 11.69
CA HIS A 92 19.82 -9.24 12.91
C HIS A 92 19.41 -7.82 13.34
N GLU A 93 19.33 -6.91 12.40
CA GLU A 93 18.94 -5.52 12.67
C GLU A 93 17.50 -5.42 13.17
N LEU A 94 16.56 -6.13 12.55
CA LEU A 94 15.17 -6.16 12.99
C LEU A 94 15.05 -6.72 14.42
N ARG A 95 15.70 -7.87 14.70
CA ARG A 95 15.73 -8.45 16.05
C ARG A 95 16.37 -7.52 17.07
N ARG A 96 17.41 -6.78 16.70
CA ARG A 96 18.06 -5.80 17.57
C ARG A 96 17.11 -4.64 17.92
N LYS A 97 16.37 -4.14 16.93
CA LYS A 97 15.38 -3.06 17.12
C LYS A 97 14.23 -3.50 18.03
N ILE A 98 13.69 -4.70 17.81
CA ILE A 98 12.64 -5.29 18.65
C ILE A 98 13.14 -5.40 20.10
N ARG A 99 14.29 -6.05 20.33
CA ARG A 99 14.87 -6.17 21.68
C ARG A 99 15.12 -4.81 22.34
N ARG A 100 15.59 -3.82 21.56
CA ARG A 100 15.79 -2.46 22.10
C ARG A 100 14.48 -1.85 22.61
N LEU A 101 13.37 -2.02 21.89
CA LEU A 101 12.06 -1.56 22.33
C LEU A 101 11.65 -2.30 23.61
N GLU A 102 11.70 -3.65 23.60
CA GLU A 102 11.30 -4.51 24.72
C GLU A 102 12.09 -4.25 26.03
N GLN A 103 13.35 -3.86 25.92
CA GLN A 103 14.24 -3.67 27.08
C GLN A 103 14.18 -2.27 27.69
N ASN A 104 13.65 -1.27 26.98
CA ASN A 104 13.78 0.12 27.41
C ASN A 104 12.43 0.80 27.69
N VAL A 105 11.32 0.26 27.21
CA VAL A 105 10.01 0.89 27.37
C VAL A 105 8.90 -0.15 27.45
N ASP A 106 7.85 0.19 28.19
CA ASP A 106 6.58 -0.53 28.09
C ASP A 106 5.86 -0.12 26.82
N PHE A 107 5.46 -1.10 26.03
CA PHE A 107 4.77 -0.83 24.77
C PHE A 107 3.62 -1.79 24.50
N ILE A 108 2.66 -1.33 23.71
CA ILE A 108 1.54 -2.11 23.19
C ILE A 108 1.49 -1.93 21.67
N SER A 109 1.29 -3.03 20.96
CA SER A 109 1.06 -3.01 19.51
C SER A 109 -0.16 -3.85 19.17
N GLY A 110 -1.04 -3.29 18.35
CA GLY A 110 -2.29 -3.93 17.97
C GLY A 110 -2.85 -3.43 16.65
N ASP A 111 -3.98 -3.99 16.26
CA ASP A 111 -4.82 -3.49 15.17
C ASP A 111 -6.21 -3.14 15.70
N TYR A 112 -6.78 -2.02 15.22
CA TYR A 112 -8.20 -1.70 15.35
C TYR A 112 -8.87 -1.92 13.98
N ASP A 113 -10.05 -2.54 13.99
CA ASP A 113 -10.85 -2.87 12.80
C ASP A 113 -12.34 -2.54 12.97
N SER A 114 -12.68 -1.83 14.03
CA SER A 114 -14.05 -1.59 14.48
C SER A 114 -14.38 -0.09 14.54
N MET A 115 -15.62 0.24 14.22
CA MET A 115 -16.19 1.59 14.36
C MET A 115 -16.15 2.13 15.78
N GLU A 116 -16.00 1.28 16.79
CA GLU A 116 -15.84 1.66 18.20
C GLU A 116 -14.60 2.55 18.40
N HIS A 117 -13.54 2.31 17.64
CA HIS A 117 -12.27 3.04 17.72
C HIS A 117 -12.14 4.18 16.70
N LYS A 118 -13.19 4.52 15.94
CA LYS A 118 -13.13 5.45 14.81
C LYS A 118 -12.51 6.80 15.15
N ASP A 119 -12.86 7.37 16.32
CA ASP A 119 -12.38 8.70 16.72
C ASP A 119 -10.89 8.67 17.09
N GLU A 120 -10.44 7.61 17.76
CA GLU A 120 -9.02 7.40 18.05
C GLU A 120 -8.23 7.18 16.76
N ILE A 121 -8.72 6.34 15.86
CA ILE A 121 -8.10 6.07 14.54
C ILE A 121 -7.91 7.37 13.77
N ILE A 122 -8.98 8.16 13.62
CA ILE A 122 -8.95 9.40 12.82
C ILE A 122 -8.00 10.42 13.45
N ASN A 123 -8.13 10.68 14.74
CA ASN A 123 -7.34 11.70 15.42
C ASN A 123 -5.85 11.36 15.44
N GLU A 124 -5.51 10.12 15.81
CA GLU A 124 -4.11 9.68 15.88
C GLU A 124 -3.46 9.54 14.51
N PHE A 125 -4.23 9.07 13.49
CA PHE A 125 -3.72 9.03 12.13
C PHE A 125 -3.34 10.43 11.63
N PHE A 126 -4.24 11.40 11.74
CA PHE A 126 -3.94 12.77 11.27
C PHE A 126 -2.81 13.40 12.06
N ARG A 127 -2.79 13.24 13.37
CA ARG A 127 -1.72 13.76 14.23
C ARG A 127 -0.36 13.20 13.80
N LEU A 128 -0.24 11.87 13.73
CA LEU A 128 1.03 11.19 13.42
C LEU A 128 1.45 11.41 11.97
N HIS A 129 0.50 11.41 11.03
CA HIS A 129 0.80 11.66 9.63
C HIS A 129 1.43 13.04 9.45
N LYS A 130 0.82 14.09 10.01
CA LYS A 130 1.30 15.47 9.89
C LYS A 130 2.67 15.70 10.55
N ILE A 131 2.90 15.12 11.72
CA ILE A 131 4.18 15.32 12.40
C ILE A 131 5.33 14.47 11.84
N SER A 132 5.04 13.49 11.00
CA SER A 132 6.06 12.59 10.43
C SER A 132 7.07 13.30 9.52
N SER A 133 6.60 14.25 8.71
CA SER A 133 7.45 15.10 7.87
C SER A 133 6.70 16.36 7.41
N THR A 134 7.47 17.33 6.91
CA THR A 134 6.90 18.58 6.37
C THR A 134 6.03 18.30 5.14
N GLU A 135 6.45 17.41 4.25
CA GLU A 135 5.71 17.04 3.04
C GLU A 135 4.36 16.41 3.39
N LYS A 136 4.34 15.49 4.36
CA LYS A 136 3.11 14.85 4.85
C LYS A 136 2.16 15.86 5.50
N ASN A 137 2.70 16.85 6.22
CA ASN A 137 1.88 17.91 6.79
C ASN A 137 1.24 18.80 5.71
N MET A 138 2.00 19.14 4.67
CA MET A 138 1.49 19.92 3.53
C MET A 138 0.44 19.15 2.71
N PHE A 139 0.67 17.87 2.49
CA PHE A 139 -0.27 16.98 1.79
C PHE A 139 -1.61 16.90 2.53
N MET A 140 -1.60 16.79 3.86
CA MET A 140 -2.80 16.62 4.69
C MET A 140 -3.52 17.96 4.93
N ASN A 141 -3.92 18.61 3.84
CA ASN A 141 -4.78 19.79 3.88
C ASN A 141 -6.24 19.43 4.21
N LYS A 142 -7.11 20.42 4.37
CA LYS A 142 -8.53 20.22 4.75
C LYS A 142 -9.31 19.28 3.82
N ASN A 143 -9.01 19.30 2.52
CA ASN A 143 -9.68 18.42 1.56
C ASN A 143 -9.21 16.98 1.73
N MET A 144 -7.90 16.79 1.93
CA MET A 144 -7.32 15.47 2.23
C MET A 144 -7.79 14.93 3.58
N GLU A 145 -7.88 15.76 4.61
CA GLU A 145 -8.46 15.33 5.89
C GLU A 145 -9.89 14.84 5.74
N LYS A 146 -10.72 15.57 4.98
CA LYS A 146 -12.08 15.13 4.70
C LYS A 146 -12.09 13.81 3.95
N PHE A 147 -11.31 13.70 2.87
CA PHE A 147 -11.21 12.48 2.08
C PHE A 147 -10.79 11.27 2.93
N PHE A 148 -9.70 11.40 3.70
CA PHE A 148 -9.22 10.31 4.55
C PHE A 148 -10.19 9.96 5.67
N LYS A 149 -10.88 10.95 6.25
CA LYS A 149 -11.92 10.70 7.25
C LYS A 149 -13.06 9.88 6.65
N ASP A 150 -13.59 10.29 5.50
CA ASP A 150 -14.68 9.60 4.81
C ASP A 150 -14.25 8.18 4.40
N LEU A 151 -13.02 8.02 3.88
CA LEU A 151 -12.43 6.73 3.50
C LEU A 151 -12.28 5.79 4.71
N ILE A 152 -11.77 6.29 5.85
CA ILE A 152 -11.61 5.50 7.08
C ILE A 152 -12.96 4.98 7.55
N LEU A 153 -13.97 5.86 7.62
CA LEU A 153 -15.30 5.48 8.09
C LEU A 153 -15.95 4.43 7.18
N GLU A 154 -15.92 4.65 5.88
CA GLU A 154 -16.46 3.74 4.87
C GLU A 154 -15.79 2.35 4.92
N MET A 155 -14.45 2.33 5.05
CA MET A 155 -13.70 1.07 5.05
C MET A 155 -13.80 0.33 6.39
N LEU A 156 -13.99 1.03 7.51
CA LEU A 156 -14.33 0.40 8.81
C LEU A 156 -15.72 -0.24 8.77
N GLU A 157 -16.72 0.46 8.22
CA GLU A 157 -18.08 -0.06 8.09
C GLU A 157 -18.10 -1.33 7.23
N LYS A 158 -17.32 -1.36 6.15
CA LYS A 158 -17.14 -2.55 5.29
C LYS A 158 -16.25 -3.64 5.88
N LYS A 159 -15.67 -3.44 7.06
CA LYS A 159 -14.70 -4.36 7.68
C LYS A 159 -13.49 -4.66 6.79
N MET A 160 -13.06 -3.66 6.04
CA MET A 160 -11.92 -3.74 5.13
C MET A 160 -10.71 -2.96 5.61
N LEU A 161 -10.81 -2.19 6.71
CA LEU A 161 -9.72 -1.39 7.26
C LEU A 161 -9.11 -2.06 8.48
N LEU A 162 -7.77 -2.07 8.52
CA LEU A 162 -6.99 -2.32 9.73
C LEU A 162 -6.13 -1.09 10.04
N TYR A 163 -6.32 -0.54 11.23
CA TYR A 163 -5.45 0.49 11.77
C TYR A 163 -4.45 -0.13 12.73
N SER A 164 -3.19 -0.23 12.31
CA SER A 164 -2.10 -0.69 13.19
C SER A 164 -1.57 0.44 14.02
N TYR A 165 -1.29 0.16 15.27
CA TYR A 165 -0.68 1.12 16.19
C TYR A 165 0.47 0.51 16.99
N LEU A 166 1.40 1.38 17.38
CA LEU A 166 2.41 1.16 18.39
C LEU A 166 2.28 2.26 19.45
N LYS A 167 1.99 1.88 20.68
CA LYS A 167 1.94 2.78 21.84
C LYS A 167 3.16 2.55 22.72
N ILE A 168 3.75 3.63 23.22
CA ILE A 168 4.81 3.62 24.25
C ILE A 168 4.29 4.49 25.38
N GLU A 169 4.24 3.98 26.61
CA GLU A 169 3.71 4.70 27.78
C GLU A 169 2.32 5.31 27.50
N ASP A 170 1.41 4.50 26.97
CA ASP A 170 0.03 4.87 26.58
C ASP A 170 -0.09 5.91 25.44
N LYS A 171 1.02 6.45 24.91
CA LYS A 171 0.99 7.37 23.78
C LYS A 171 1.17 6.62 22.46
N THR A 172 0.27 6.83 21.50
CA THR A 172 0.46 6.32 20.13
C THR A 172 1.63 7.03 19.47
N VAL A 173 2.70 6.28 19.14
CA VAL A 173 3.96 6.81 18.57
C VAL A 173 4.15 6.44 17.09
N ALA A 174 3.42 5.44 16.61
CA ALA A 174 3.36 5.11 15.19
C ALA A 174 2.02 4.45 14.86
N CYS A 175 1.54 4.70 13.65
CA CYS A 175 0.33 4.08 13.13
C CYS A 175 0.43 3.82 11.63
N SER A 176 -0.45 2.95 11.13
CA SER A 176 -0.67 2.77 9.71
C SER A 176 -2.10 2.35 9.41
N ILE A 177 -2.61 2.82 8.28
CA ILE A 177 -3.87 2.39 7.69
C ILE A 177 -3.55 1.35 6.62
N SER A 178 -4.22 0.21 6.71
CA SER A 178 -4.17 -0.85 5.71
C SER A 178 -5.56 -1.26 5.29
N PHE A 179 -5.71 -1.71 4.05
CA PHE A 179 -6.94 -2.35 3.58
C PHE A 179 -6.73 -3.85 3.44
N ILE A 180 -7.79 -4.62 3.70
CA ILE A 180 -7.80 -6.07 3.52
C ILE A 180 -8.76 -6.41 2.40
N TYR A 181 -8.24 -7.07 1.38
CA TYR A 181 -9.04 -7.59 0.28
C TYR A 181 -8.36 -8.84 -0.31
N ASP A 182 -9.11 -9.88 -0.57
CA ASP A 182 -8.66 -11.13 -1.19
C ASP A 182 -7.38 -11.74 -0.56
N ASN A 183 -7.33 -11.81 0.76
CA ASN A 183 -6.18 -12.28 1.55
C ASN A 183 -4.89 -11.46 1.34
N ILE A 184 -5.02 -10.23 0.87
CA ILE A 184 -3.93 -9.26 0.74
C ILE A 184 -4.16 -8.13 1.74
N ARG A 185 -3.11 -7.74 2.44
CA ARG A 185 -3.07 -6.52 3.24
C ARG A 185 -2.32 -5.45 2.49
N PHE A 186 -3.01 -4.39 2.12
CA PHE A 186 -2.47 -3.23 1.41
C PHE A 186 -2.12 -2.13 2.42
N LEU A 187 -0.85 -1.84 2.62
CA LEU A 187 -0.38 -0.77 3.50
C LEU A 187 -0.52 0.59 2.80
N TYR A 188 -1.66 1.25 3.02
CA TYR A 188 -2.02 2.44 2.25
C TYR A 188 -1.32 3.72 2.73
N ASN A 189 -1.29 3.97 4.05
CA ASN A 189 -0.65 5.16 4.58
C ASN A 189 -0.20 4.95 6.02
N SER A 190 0.74 5.79 6.49
CA SER A 190 1.31 5.66 7.83
C SER A 190 1.80 6.99 8.38
N GLY A 191 1.90 7.06 9.70
CA GLY A 191 2.52 8.16 10.41
C GLY A 191 3.29 7.69 11.65
N PHE A 192 4.28 8.47 12.05
CA PHE A 192 5.03 8.21 13.29
C PHE A 192 5.50 9.52 13.92
N ASP A 193 5.77 9.49 15.22
CA ASP A 193 6.32 10.61 15.96
C ASP A 193 7.85 10.59 15.87
N PRO A 194 8.49 11.58 15.21
CA PRO A 194 9.96 11.63 15.06
C PRO A 194 10.73 11.67 16.38
N SER A 195 10.12 12.10 17.48
CA SER A 195 10.76 12.09 18.80
C SER A 195 11.08 10.66 19.30
N TYR A 196 10.40 9.63 18.73
CA TYR A 196 10.62 8.22 19.00
C TYR A 196 11.44 7.49 17.94
N ILE A 197 12.16 8.22 17.09
CA ILE A 197 12.99 7.64 16.00
C ILE A 197 14.07 6.69 16.54
N SER A 198 14.57 6.95 17.75
CA SER A 198 15.54 6.09 18.42
C SER A 198 15.06 4.66 18.62
N PHE A 199 13.74 4.44 18.76
CA PHE A 199 13.12 3.13 18.84
C PHE A 199 12.72 2.57 17.48
N SER A 200 12.91 3.32 16.39
CA SER A 200 12.47 2.91 15.04
C SER A 200 10.96 2.61 14.99
N SER A 201 10.15 3.42 15.66
CA SER A 201 8.72 3.18 15.91
C SER A 201 7.92 2.91 14.63
N GLY A 202 8.14 3.70 13.57
CA GLY A 202 7.48 3.48 12.28
C GLY A 202 7.79 2.12 11.66
N LEU A 203 9.08 1.73 11.60
CA LEU A 203 9.49 0.43 11.06
C LEU A 203 8.95 -0.73 11.91
N LEU A 204 9.00 -0.60 13.23
CA LEU A 204 8.52 -1.65 14.13
C LEU A 204 6.99 -1.80 14.08
N ASN A 205 6.24 -0.70 13.91
CA ASN A 205 4.80 -0.78 13.67
C ASN A 205 4.48 -1.64 12.43
N HIS A 206 5.20 -1.44 11.32
CA HIS A 206 5.04 -2.28 10.13
C HIS A 206 5.48 -3.73 10.35
N ALA A 207 6.59 -3.96 11.06
CA ALA A 207 7.05 -5.31 11.37
C ALA A 207 6.01 -6.09 12.21
N PHE A 208 5.40 -5.43 13.20
CA PHE A 208 4.34 -6.04 14.00
C PHE A 208 3.05 -6.23 13.21
N ALA A 209 2.72 -5.31 12.28
CA ALA A 209 1.62 -5.51 11.34
C ALA A 209 1.82 -6.73 10.43
N ILE A 210 3.05 -6.96 9.94
CA ILE A 210 3.42 -8.17 9.19
C ILE A 210 3.23 -9.41 10.06
N LYS A 211 3.73 -9.39 11.32
CA LYS A 211 3.57 -10.50 12.25
C LYS A 211 2.10 -10.87 12.44
N ARG A 212 1.24 -9.89 12.75
CA ARG A 212 -0.22 -10.12 12.89
C ARG A 212 -0.86 -10.58 11.58
N SER A 213 -0.39 -10.11 10.43
CA SER A 213 -0.87 -10.59 9.13
C SER A 213 -0.59 -12.08 8.92
N ILE A 214 0.59 -12.55 9.33
CA ILE A 214 0.96 -13.97 9.31
C ILE A 214 0.05 -14.78 10.26
N GLU A 215 -0.14 -14.30 11.48
CA GLU A 215 -1.00 -14.94 12.50
C GLU A 215 -2.46 -15.05 12.00
N ASN A 216 -2.94 -14.03 11.27
CA ASN A 216 -4.26 -13.99 10.64
C ASN A 216 -4.33 -14.66 9.26
N LYS A 217 -3.27 -15.37 8.82
CA LYS A 217 -3.21 -16.15 7.58
C LYS A 217 -3.39 -15.31 6.30
N ILE A 218 -3.08 -14.02 6.36
CA ILE A 218 -2.95 -13.17 5.18
C ILE A 218 -1.81 -13.72 4.32
N LYS A 219 -1.99 -13.74 3.00
CA LYS A 219 -1.03 -14.34 2.07
C LYS A 219 0.01 -13.35 1.56
N ILE A 220 -0.39 -12.10 1.37
CA ILE A 220 0.46 -11.06 0.81
C ILE A 220 0.35 -9.81 1.68
N PHE A 221 1.51 -9.21 1.97
CA PHE A 221 1.60 -7.86 2.53
C PHE A 221 2.15 -6.94 1.44
N ASP A 222 1.29 -6.11 0.89
CA ASP A 222 1.59 -5.17 -0.17
C ASP A 222 1.87 -3.80 0.45
N PHE A 223 3.09 -3.28 0.26
CA PHE A 223 3.49 -1.97 0.79
C PHE A 223 3.01 -0.81 -0.08
N MET A 224 2.30 -1.11 -1.15
CA MET A 224 1.82 -0.15 -2.13
C MET A 224 2.99 0.60 -2.82
N ARG A 225 2.67 1.62 -3.63
CA ARG A 225 3.64 2.34 -4.47
C ARG A 225 4.75 3.00 -3.66
N GLY A 226 5.94 3.09 -4.28
CA GLY A 226 7.13 3.77 -3.77
C GLY A 226 8.24 2.83 -3.33
N ASP A 227 9.47 3.29 -3.45
CA ASP A 227 10.71 2.52 -3.22
C ASP A 227 11.37 2.84 -1.87
N GLU A 228 10.59 3.20 -0.86
CA GLU A 228 11.13 3.58 0.44
C GLU A 228 11.91 2.43 1.09
N ARG A 229 13.09 2.75 1.54
CA ARG A 229 14.08 1.81 2.05
C ARG A 229 13.54 0.84 3.11
N TYR A 230 12.64 1.29 3.98
CA TYR A 230 12.11 0.44 5.05
C TYR A 230 11.36 -0.79 4.53
N LYS A 231 10.72 -0.69 3.36
CA LYS A 231 10.01 -1.81 2.71
C LYS A 231 10.99 -2.95 2.41
N TYR A 232 12.13 -2.61 1.84
CA TYR A 232 13.20 -3.58 1.56
C TYR A 232 13.90 -4.07 2.82
N ASP A 233 14.05 -3.21 3.83
CA ASP A 233 14.59 -3.64 5.14
C ASP A 233 13.71 -4.70 5.80
N LEU A 234 12.39 -4.68 5.51
CA LEU A 234 11.43 -5.71 5.88
C LEU A 234 11.33 -6.87 4.88
N GLY A 235 12.17 -6.89 3.83
CA GLY A 235 12.31 -8.03 2.92
C GLY A 235 11.43 -8.00 1.68
N ALA A 236 10.78 -6.87 1.38
CA ALA A 236 9.95 -6.74 0.19
C ALA A 236 10.73 -6.91 -1.12
N THR A 237 10.04 -7.39 -2.13
CA THR A 237 10.46 -7.47 -3.53
C THR A 237 9.55 -6.63 -4.41
N ASP A 238 10.08 -6.11 -5.50
CA ASP A 238 9.34 -5.21 -6.38
C ASP A 238 8.31 -5.93 -7.23
N LYS A 239 7.19 -5.26 -7.44
CA LYS A 239 6.24 -5.43 -8.53
C LYS A 239 6.26 -4.14 -9.33
N LEU A 240 6.39 -4.23 -10.65
CA LEU A 240 6.53 -3.05 -11.50
C LEU A 240 5.18 -2.43 -11.83
N LEU A 241 5.17 -1.09 -11.84
CA LEU A 241 4.04 -0.29 -12.30
C LEU A 241 4.43 0.43 -13.60
N TYR A 242 3.47 0.52 -14.51
CA TYR A 242 3.66 1.10 -15.83
C TYR A 242 2.65 2.18 -16.15
N THR A 243 3.12 3.19 -16.89
CA THR A 243 2.26 4.14 -17.61
C THR A 243 2.14 3.68 -19.05
N PHE A 244 0.93 3.68 -19.57
CA PHE A 244 0.59 3.38 -20.96
C PHE A 244 0.04 4.63 -21.65
N GLN A 245 0.46 4.83 -22.89
CA GLN A 245 -0.10 5.79 -23.82
C GLN A 245 -0.58 5.06 -25.05
N ILE A 246 -1.84 5.22 -25.40
CA ILE A 246 -2.51 4.53 -26.50
C ILE A 246 -3.02 5.58 -27.48
N GLU A 247 -2.68 5.43 -28.74
CA GLU A 247 -3.10 6.30 -29.83
C GLU A 247 -3.68 5.45 -30.96
N LYS A 248 -4.66 5.95 -31.66
CA LYS A 248 -5.20 5.29 -32.86
C LYS A 248 -4.14 5.37 -33.98
N LYS A 249 -3.96 4.27 -34.71
CA LYS A 249 -3.12 4.26 -35.92
C LYS A 249 -3.78 4.99 -37.07
#